data_0b653bf523c83fdc2890819af4b72628
#
_entry.id   0b653bf523c83fdc2890819af4b72628
#
_cell.length_a   1.000
_cell.length_b   1.000
_cell.length_c   1.000
_cell.angle_alpha   90.00
_cell.angle_beta   90.00
_cell.angle_gamma   90.00
#
_symmetry.space_group_name_H-M   'P 1'
#
loop_
_entity.id
_entity.type
_entity.pdbx_description
1 polymer ?
#
loop_
_entity_poly.entity_id
_entity_poly.type
_entity_poly.pdbx_seq_one_letter_code
_entity_poly.pdbx_strand_id
1 'polypeptide(L)'
;MRSLLLILSLLAGCSTQQDGVATPDPAPGTPAPASTSPAPAPPAPAAKPLWEVGRTPLPLGKDGFGQILPTPPELVNRSLPTKDTLPPPENGVYAASVGPVPAEVLARSTWQPGCPVGQADLRYLTMSFWGFDGKPHTGEMIVHSRVARQITQVFAKLYQAKYPIEEMRVTARAELTAAPTGDGNGTNSFVCRPVRGQTNWSAHASGLAVDLNPFCNPYRKGELVLPELASAYLDRKSARPGMIRAGDVAERAFTAIGWTWGGTWRSPQDLMHFSATGS
;
A
#
# COMPACT_ATOMS: atom_id res chain seq x y z
N MET A 1 -47.48 -31.85 -15.73
CA MET A 1 -48.77 -31.96 -14.99
C MET A 1 -48.76 -30.99 -13.85
N ARG A 2 -49.77 -30.08 -13.84
CA ARG A 2 -50.26 -29.22 -12.70
C ARG A 2 -49.28 -28.21 -12.10
N SER A 3 -49.62 -26.98 -11.86
CA SER A 3 -50.76 -26.09 -12.25
C SER A 3 -50.36 -24.67 -11.82
N LEU A 4 -50.68 -23.74 -12.68
CA LEU A 4 -50.71 -22.30 -12.53
C LEU A 4 -51.79 -21.88 -11.52
N LEU A 5 -51.55 -20.89 -10.69
CA LEU A 5 -52.62 -20.12 -10.05
C LEU A 5 -52.27 -18.61 -10.10
N LEU A 6 -53.05 -17.94 -10.97
CA LEU A 6 -53.21 -16.50 -11.04
C LEU A 6 -54.25 -16.07 -10.00
N ILE A 7 -53.98 -15.01 -9.23
CA ILE A 7 -55.03 -14.29 -8.49
C ILE A 7 -55.06 -12.84 -8.93
N LEU A 8 -56.20 -12.50 -9.55
CA LEU A 8 -56.60 -11.18 -10.01
C LEU A 8 -57.51 -10.56 -8.90
N SER A 9 -57.22 -9.38 -8.41
CA SER A 9 -58.14 -8.67 -7.51
C SER A 9 -58.54 -7.30 -8.12
N LEU A 10 -59.84 -7.13 -8.30
CA LEU A 10 -60.52 -6.00 -8.87
C LEU A 10 -60.56 -4.79 -7.88
N LEU A 11 -60.39 -3.62 -8.45
CA LEU A 11 -60.66 -2.33 -7.81
C LEU A 11 -62.15 -1.93 -7.99
N ALA A 12 -62.80 -1.57 -6.90
CA ALA A 12 -64.13 -0.93 -6.91
C ALA A 12 -63.91 0.56 -6.53
N GLY A 13 -64.31 1.44 -7.43
CA GLY A 13 -64.34 2.89 -7.20
C GLY A 13 -65.58 3.30 -6.42
N CYS A 14 -65.44 4.31 -5.57
CA CYS A 14 -66.55 4.99 -4.94
C CYS A 14 -66.36 6.51 -5.13
N SER A 15 -67.24 7.12 -5.89
CA SER A 15 -67.35 8.59 -6.09
C SER A 15 -68.21 9.18 -4.98
N THR A 16 -67.69 10.17 -4.27
CA THR A 16 -68.52 11.02 -3.41
C THR A 16 -68.39 12.48 -3.85
N GLN A 17 -69.57 13.04 -4.15
CA GLN A 17 -69.83 14.42 -4.54
C GLN A 17 -69.69 15.32 -3.31
N GLN A 18 -68.96 16.44 -3.41
CA GLN A 18 -68.86 17.40 -2.32
C GLN A 18 -69.57 18.71 -2.70
N ASP A 19 -70.49 19.09 -1.81
CA ASP A 19 -71.23 20.38 -1.85
C ASP A 19 -70.31 21.54 -1.51
N GLY A 20 -70.46 22.64 -2.23
CA GLY A 20 -69.68 23.85 -2.06
C GLY A 20 -70.00 24.60 -0.79
N VAL A 21 -69.05 24.98 -0.02
CA VAL A 21 -69.10 25.96 1.06
C VAL A 21 -68.25 27.17 0.69
N ALA A 22 -68.83 28.32 0.68
CA ALA A 22 -68.22 29.61 0.41
C ALA A 22 -67.22 29.98 1.53
N THR A 23 -66.02 30.36 1.13
CA THR A 23 -64.94 30.83 2.02
C THR A 23 -65.01 32.35 2.15
N PRO A 24 -64.82 32.92 3.34
CA PRO A 24 -64.74 34.40 3.55
C PRO A 24 -63.34 34.91 3.11
N ASP A 25 -63.34 36.21 2.68
CA ASP A 25 -62.15 36.95 2.25
C ASP A 25 -61.03 36.98 3.31
N PRO A 26 -59.74 36.89 2.92
CA PRO A 26 -58.65 37.02 3.84
C PRO A 26 -58.37 38.49 4.21
N ALA A 27 -58.14 38.73 5.49
CA ALA A 27 -57.68 40.00 6.04
C ALA A 27 -56.25 40.35 5.54
N PRO A 28 -55.86 41.65 5.49
CA PRO A 28 -54.60 42.12 4.99
C PRO A 28 -53.43 41.57 5.85
N GLY A 29 -52.58 40.84 5.22
CA GLY A 29 -51.41 40.17 5.84
C GLY A 29 -50.33 41.16 6.27
N THR A 30 -49.85 40.97 7.47
CA THR A 30 -48.65 41.61 8.02
C THR A 30 -47.40 41.22 7.17
N PRO A 31 -46.50 42.15 6.82
CA PRO A 31 -45.30 41.82 6.04
C PRO A 31 -44.41 40.90 6.83
N ALA A 32 -43.98 39.79 6.18
CA ALA A 32 -43.04 38.86 6.73
C ALA A 32 -41.66 39.51 6.93
N PRO A 33 -40.90 39.16 8.00
CA PRO A 33 -39.58 39.69 8.22
C PRO A 33 -38.64 39.25 7.08
N ALA A 34 -37.83 40.19 6.59
CA ALA A 34 -36.84 39.96 5.54
C ALA A 34 -35.85 38.86 5.98
N SER A 35 -35.78 37.80 5.19
CA SER A 35 -34.82 36.72 5.38
C SER A 35 -33.41 37.26 5.08
N THR A 36 -32.63 37.54 6.11
CA THR A 36 -31.20 37.85 5.96
C THR A 36 -30.46 36.58 5.56
N SER A 37 -29.99 36.55 4.32
CA SER A 37 -29.11 35.49 3.83
C SER A 37 -27.85 35.45 4.70
N PRO A 38 -27.42 34.27 5.23
CA PRO A 38 -26.18 34.20 6.01
C PRO A 38 -25.00 34.58 5.14
N ALA A 39 -24.08 35.34 5.70
CA ALA A 39 -22.83 35.71 5.05
C ALA A 39 -22.07 34.42 4.60
N PRO A 40 -21.37 34.45 3.43
CA PRO A 40 -20.60 33.32 2.99
C PRO A 40 -19.55 32.94 4.04
N ALA A 41 -19.48 31.65 4.37
CA ALA A 41 -18.46 31.13 5.28
C ALA A 41 -17.04 31.44 4.74
N PRO A 42 -16.08 31.75 5.62
CA PRO A 42 -14.70 31.98 5.19
C PRO A 42 -14.18 30.75 4.44
N PRO A 43 -13.34 30.93 3.39
CA PRO A 43 -12.78 29.81 2.64
C PRO A 43 -12.03 28.86 3.58
N ALA A 44 -12.29 27.57 3.44
CA ALA A 44 -11.56 26.54 4.19
C ALA A 44 -10.06 26.72 3.96
N PRO A 45 -9.21 26.53 5.00
CA PRO A 45 -7.77 26.62 4.84
C PRO A 45 -7.32 25.66 3.74
N ALA A 46 -6.45 26.12 2.84
CA ALA A 46 -5.92 25.33 1.75
C ALA A 46 -5.29 24.04 2.33
N ALA A 47 -5.70 22.89 1.78
CA ALA A 47 -5.14 21.61 2.18
C ALA A 47 -3.62 21.65 2.01
N LYS A 48 -2.87 21.25 3.06
CA LYS A 48 -1.41 21.15 2.97
C LYS A 48 -1.06 20.21 1.81
N PRO A 49 -0.04 20.54 0.99
CA PRO A 49 0.40 19.65 -0.07
C PRO A 49 0.78 18.29 0.52
N LEU A 50 0.35 17.23 -0.14
CA LEU A 50 0.74 15.87 0.23
C LEU A 50 2.27 15.73 0.13
N TRP A 51 2.86 14.91 1.03
CA TRP A 51 4.27 14.55 0.96
C TRP A 51 4.57 13.89 -0.38
N GLU A 52 5.63 14.34 -1.04
CA GLU A 52 6.10 13.75 -2.29
C GLU A 52 7.32 12.87 -2.02
N VAL A 53 7.10 11.56 -2.06
CA VAL A 53 8.16 10.55 -1.82
C VAL A 53 9.27 10.68 -2.84
N GLY A 54 10.52 10.63 -2.36
CA GLY A 54 11.70 10.71 -3.24
C GLY A 54 12.09 12.11 -3.69
N ARG A 55 11.39 13.16 -3.26
CA ARG A 55 11.62 14.53 -3.74
C ARG A 55 12.82 15.20 -3.09
N THR A 56 12.99 15.02 -1.78
CA THR A 56 13.96 15.79 -1.01
C THR A 56 15.14 14.93 -0.60
N PRO A 57 16.33 15.10 -1.22
CA PRO A 57 17.52 14.39 -0.79
C PRO A 57 17.90 14.72 0.66
N LEU A 58 18.35 13.71 1.39
CA LEU A 58 18.89 13.88 2.73
C LEU A 58 20.31 14.46 2.68
N PRO A 59 20.72 15.23 3.71
CA PRO A 59 22.12 15.48 3.93
C PRO A 59 22.90 14.17 4.03
N LEU A 60 24.09 14.12 3.44
CA LEU A 60 24.95 12.93 3.53
C LEU A 60 25.76 12.93 4.82
N GLY A 61 25.89 11.77 5.43
CA GLY A 61 26.85 11.50 6.49
C GLY A 61 28.28 11.35 5.97
N LYS A 62 29.25 11.24 6.88
CA LYS A 62 30.67 11.01 6.52
C LYS A 62 30.90 9.67 5.80
N ASP A 63 29.99 8.74 5.95
CA ASP A 63 29.96 7.42 5.31
C ASP A 63 29.35 7.45 3.88
N GLY A 64 28.94 8.62 3.41
CA GLY A 64 28.32 8.82 2.09
C GLY A 64 26.85 8.40 2.00
N PHE A 65 26.19 8.00 3.11
CA PHE A 65 24.79 7.68 3.17
C PHE A 65 23.94 8.82 3.75
N GLY A 66 22.62 8.73 3.62
CA GLY A 66 21.71 9.71 4.18
C GLY A 66 21.80 9.76 5.71
N GLN A 67 21.72 10.96 6.27
CA GLN A 67 21.66 11.13 7.71
C GLN A 67 20.33 10.65 8.27
N ILE A 68 20.38 10.02 9.44
CA ILE A 68 19.17 9.64 10.18
C ILE A 68 18.61 10.91 10.82
N LEU A 69 17.37 11.25 10.43
CA LEU A 69 16.66 12.43 10.94
C LEU A 69 15.34 12.02 11.60
N PRO A 70 14.76 12.88 12.47
CA PRO A 70 13.43 12.65 12.99
C PRO A 70 12.39 12.50 11.88
N THR A 71 11.41 11.63 12.09
CA THR A 71 10.28 11.47 11.15
C THR A 71 9.53 12.80 11.00
N PRO A 72 9.37 13.33 9.79
CA PRO A 72 8.53 14.51 9.56
C PRO A 72 7.10 14.30 10.05
N PRO A 73 6.43 15.33 10.61
CA PRO A 73 5.07 15.20 11.12
C PRO A 73 4.07 14.61 10.12
N GLU A 74 4.23 14.91 8.83
CA GLU A 74 3.40 14.41 7.73
C GLU A 74 3.51 12.90 7.53
N LEU A 75 4.64 12.29 7.96
CA LEU A 75 4.94 10.86 7.81
C LEU A 75 4.75 10.07 9.10
N VAL A 76 4.45 10.70 10.25
CA VAL A 76 4.24 9.97 11.53
C VAL A 76 3.05 9.02 11.45
N ASN A 77 1.97 9.44 10.79
CA ASN A 77 0.80 8.59 10.49
C ASN A 77 0.67 8.47 8.97
N ARG A 78 1.67 7.82 8.36
CA ARG A 78 1.78 7.72 6.92
C ARG A 78 0.57 7.01 6.30
N SER A 79 -0.06 7.69 5.35
CA SER A 79 -1.18 7.18 4.56
C SER A 79 -1.16 7.89 3.20
N LEU A 80 -0.10 7.64 2.43
CA LEU A 80 0.05 8.22 1.11
C LEU A 80 -0.69 7.37 0.08
N PRO A 81 -1.31 8.00 -0.94
CA PRO A 81 -2.01 7.26 -1.98
C PRO A 81 -1.01 6.50 -2.85
N THR A 82 -1.39 5.32 -3.29
CA THR A 82 -0.64 4.52 -4.26
C THR A 82 -0.61 5.24 -5.63
N LYS A 83 0.56 5.25 -6.26
CA LYS A 83 0.71 5.64 -7.67
C LYS A 83 0.63 4.38 -8.52
N ASP A 84 -0.42 4.24 -9.31
CA ASP A 84 -0.60 3.10 -10.20
C ASP A 84 0.44 3.09 -11.32
N THR A 85 1.18 1.99 -11.44
CA THR A 85 2.08 1.71 -12.56
C THR A 85 1.48 0.64 -13.50
N LEU A 86 0.50 -0.11 -13.01
CA LEU A 86 -0.27 -1.11 -13.74
C LEU A 86 -1.77 -0.85 -13.52
N PRO A 87 -2.65 -1.26 -14.45
CA PRO A 87 -4.08 -1.13 -14.26
C PRO A 87 -4.56 -1.83 -12.97
N PRO A 88 -5.49 -1.24 -12.20
CA PRO A 88 -6.05 -1.88 -11.02
C PRO A 88 -6.77 -3.20 -11.39
N PRO A 89 -6.96 -4.12 -10.41
CA PRO A 89 -7.60 -5.40 -10.69
C PRO A 89 -9.08 -5.19 -11.06
N GLU A 90 -9.56 -5.96 -12.03
CA GLU A 90 -10.96 -5.95 -12.43
C GLU A 90 -11.86 -6.38 -11.26
N ASN A 91 -12.97 -5.67 -11.07
CA ASN A 91 -13.99 -5.96 -10.06
C ASN A 91 -13.47 -6.07 -8.59
N GLY A 92 -12.28 -5.55 -8.30
CA GLY A 92 -11.69 -5.62 -6.97
C GLY A 92 -11.39 -7.03 -6.47
N VAL A 93 -11.26 -8.01 -7.38
CA VAL A 93 -10.91 -9.39 -7.05
C VAL A 93 -9.40 -9.57 -7.09
N TYR A 94 -8.84 -10.34 -6.14
CA TYR A 94 -7.43 -10.69 -6.18
C TYR A 94 -7.07 -11.38 -7.48
N ALA A 95 -6.10 -10.84 -8.18
CA ALA A 95 -5.51 -11.42 -9.37
C ALA A 95 -3.99 -11.52 -9.19
N ALA A 96 -3.40 -12.57 -9.73
CA ALA A 96 -1.95 -12.75 -9.75
C ALA A 96 -1.51 -13.46 -11.03
N SER A 97 -0.35 -13.07 -11.54
CA SER A 97 0.33 -13.77 -12.65
C SER A 97 1.75 -14.15 -12.26
N VAL A 98 2.26 -15.19 -12.87
CA VAL A 98 3.66 -15.64 -12.73
C VAL A 98 4.17 -16.02 -14.12
N GLY A 99 5.22 -15.36 -14.57
CA GLY A 99 5.83 -15.62 -15.88
C GLY A 99 7.35 -15.41 -15.91
N PRO A 100 7.99 -15.65 -17.03
CA PRO A 100 9.35 -15.18 -17.29
C PRO A 100 9.42 -13.66 -17.10
N VAL A 101 10.60 -13.13 -16.74
CA VAL A 101 10.78 -11.67 -16.64
C VAL A 101 10.78 -11.10 -18.06
N PRO A 102 9.84 -10.19 -18.42
CA PRO A 102 9.85 -9.54 -19.71
C PRO A 102 11.13 -8.75 -19.95
N ALA A 103 11.57 -8.63 -21.20
CA ALA A 103 12.85 -7.98 -21.52
C ALA A 103 12.89 -6.52 -21.06
N GLU A 104 11.78 -5.78 -21.22
CA GLU A 104 11.64 -4.38 -20.79
C GLU A 104 11.65 -4.24 -19.26
N VAL A 105 11.10 -5.20 -18.54
CA VAL A 105 11.15 -5.24 -17.07
C VAL A 105 12.57 -5.55 -16.60
N LEU A 106 13.22 -6.53 -17.22
CA LEU A 106 14.60 -6.88 -16.90
C LEU A 106 15.54 -5.70 -17.13
N ALA A 107 15.38 -4.99 -18.26
CA ALA A 107 16.22 -3.87 -18.63
C ALA A 107 16.17 -2.70 -17.63
N ARG A 108 14.97 -2.42 -17.06
CA ARG A 108 14.82 -1.38 -16.02
C ARG A 108 15.15 -1.87 -14.61
N SER A 109 15.18 -3.18 -14.38
CA SER A 109 15.47 -3.78 -13.07
C SER A 109 16.94 -3.59 -12.68
N THR A 110 17.28 -4.03 -11.48
CA THR A 110 18.66 -4.04 -11.00
C THR A 110 19.48 -5.22 -11.52
N TRP A 111 18.88 -6.17 -12.24
CA TRP A 111 19.60 -7.33 -12.75
C TRP A 111 20.68 -6.94 -13.76
N GLN A 112 21.84 -7.58 -13.62
CA GLN A 112 22.98 -7.47 -14.56
C GLN A 112 23.82 -8.75 -14.52
N PRO A 113 24.65 -8.99 -15.54
CA PRO A 113 25.67 -10.01 -15.47
C PRO A 113 26.52 -9.86 -14.20
N GLY A 114 26.73 -10.96 -13.45
CA GLY A 114 27.43 -10.94 -12.17
C GLY A 114 26.51 -10.92 -10.93
N CYS A 115 25.19 -10.74 -11.09
CA CYS A 115 24.24 -11.04 -10.01
C CYS A 115 24.31 -12.51 -9.61
N PRO A 116 24.08 -12.88 -8.33
CA PRO A 116 24.20 -14.26 -7.85
C PRO A 116 23.12 -15.22 -8.37
N VAL A 117 22.13 -14.70 -9.10
CA VAL A 117 21.02 -15.46 -9.70
C VAL A 117 20.98 -15.21 -11.21
N GLY A 118 20.83 -16.29 -11.98
CA GLY A 118 20.64 -16.20 -13.42
C GLY A 118 19.25 -15.66 -13.80
N GLN A 119 19.17 -14.98 -14.95
CA GLN A 119 17.89 -14.48 -15.48
C GLN A 119 16.85 -15.61 -15.61
N ALA A 120 17.23 -16.80 -16.04
CA ALA A 120 16.35 -17.95 -16.21
C ALA A 120 15.70 -18.41 -14.90
N ASP A 121 16.33 -18.14 -13.76
CA ASP A 121 15.85 -18.49 -12.43
C ASP A 121 14.95 -17.42 -11.80
N LEU A 122 14.73 -16.30 -12.47
CA LEU A 122 13.84 -15.25 -12.03
C LEU A 122 12.44 -15.39 -12.65
N ARG A 123 11.45 -14.93 -11.91
CA ARG A 123 10.05 -14.81 -12.37
C ARG A 123 9.54 -13.40 -12.10
N TYR A 124 8.78 -12.91 -13.05
CA TYR A 124 8.00 -11.68 -12.90
C TYR A 124 6.60 -12.03 -12.41
N LEU A 125 6.19 -11.34 -11.37
CA LEU A 125 4.87 -11.46 -10.76
C LEU A 125 4.12 -10.15 -10.93
N THR A 126 2.83 -10.23 -11.26
CA THR A 126 1.89 -9.16 -10.98
C THR A 126 0.90 -9.65 -9.94
N MET A 127 0.53 -8.82 -8.98
CA MET A 127 -0.34 -9.21 -7.87
C MET A 127 -1.20 -8.02 -7.42
N SER A 128 -2.47 -8.29 -7.11
CA SER A 128 -3.31 -7.26 -6.49
C SER A 128 -2.91 -7.02 -5.04
N PHE A 129 -3.04 -5.77 -4.58
CA PHE A 129 -2.85 -5.37 -3.19
C PHE A 129 -3.82 -4.24 -2.81
N TRP A 130 -4.05 -4.00 -1.53
CA TRP A 130 -4.82 -2.86 -1.03
C TRP A 130 -3.90 -1.70 -0.72
N GLY A 131 -4.21 -0.52 -1.27
CA GLY A 131 -3.52 0.72 -0.96
C GLY A 131 -3.90 1.27 0.43
N PHE A 132 -3.11 2.22 0.93
CA PHE A 132 -3.47 2.99 2.13
C PHE A 132 -4.70 3.88 1.91
N ASP A 133 -5.06 4.14 0.67
CA ASP A 133 -6.29 4.83 0.27
C ASP A 133 -7.55 3.93 0.33
N GLY A 134 -7.38 2.66 0.74
CA GLY A 134 -8.46 1.68 0.85
C GLY A 134 -8.97 1.17 -0.50
N LYS A 135 -8.20 1.33 -1.57
CA LYS A 135 -8.53 0.84 -2.92
C LYS A 135 -7.64 -0.33 -3.32
N PRO A 136 -8.13 -1.20 -4.22
CA PRO A 136 -7.33 -2.25 -4.82
C PRO A 136 -6.44 -1.71 -5.93
N HIS A 137 -5.19 -2.13 -5.96
CA HIS A 137 -4.17 -1.80 -6.94
C HIS A 137 -3.54 -3.07 -7.49
N THR A 138 -2.79 -2.95 -8.58
CA THR A 138 -1.94 -4.02 -9.10
C THR A 138 -0.48 -3.58 -8.99
N GLY A 139 0.33 -4.40 -8.35
CA GLY A 139 1.77 -4.21 -8.28
C GLY A 139 2.54 -5.30 -9.00
N GLU A 140 3.84 -5.11 -9.04
CA GLU A 140 4.76 -6.02 -9.70
C GLU A 140 5.97 -6.37 -8.83
N MET A 141 6.54 -7.54 -9.04
CA MET A 141 7.69 -8.03 -8.30
C MET A 141 8.52 -9.01 -9.12
N ILE A 142 9.83 -8.99 -8.95
CA ILE A 142 10.71 -10.05 -9.45
C ILE A 142 11.15 -10.89 -8.26
N VAL A 143 11.01 -12.22 -8.36
CA VAL A 143 11.42 -13.18 -7.33
C VAL A 143 12.14 -14.37 -7.96
N HIS A 144 12.82 -15.18 -7.14
CA HIS A 144 13.35 -16.47 -7.60
C HIS A 144 12.21 -17.42 -7.99
N SER A 145 12.40 -18.18 -9.07
CA SER A 145 11.40 -19.11 -9.63
C SER A 145 10.86 -20.13 -8.61
N ARG A 146 11.72 -20.61 -7.71
CA ARG A 146 11.36 -21.62 -6.70
C ARG A 146 10.34 -21.13 -5.66
N VAL A 147 10.18 -19.81 -5.47
CA VAL A 147 9.28 -19.24 -4.48
C VAL A 147 8.10 -18.48 -5.10
N ALA A 148 8.08 -18.30 -6.41
CA ALA A 148 7.13 -17.44 -7.10
C ALA A 148 5.66 -17.74 -6.77
N ARG A 149 5.24 -19.01 -6.82
CA ARG A 149 3.85 -19.40 -6.47
C ARG A 149 3.52 -19.19 -4.99
N GLN A 150 4.48 -19.44 -4.11
CA GLN A 150 4.28 -19.23 -2.67
C GLN A 150 4.07 -17.73 -2.36
N ILE A 151 4.84 -16.86 -3.02
CA ILE A 151 4.68 -15.40 -2.87
C ILE A 151 3.30 -14.94 -3.31
N THR A 152 2.77 -15.41 -4.45
CA THR A 152 1.39 -15.05 -4.84
C THR A 152 0.35 -15.50 -3.82
N GLN A 153 0.55 -16.63 -3.13
CA GLN A 153 -0.33 -17.10 -2.07
C GLN A 153 -0.24 -16.23 -0.80
N VAL A 154 0.95 -15.75 -0.46
CA VAL A 154 1.14 -14.78 0.64
C VAL A 154 0.37 -13.50 0.35
N PHE A 155 0.57 -12.90 -0.83
CA PHE A 155 -0.12 -11.66 -1.19
C PHE A 155 -1.63 -11.84 -1.33
N ALA A 156 -2.13 -13.03 -1.70
CA ALA A 156 -3.55 -13.35 -1.64
C ALA A 156 -4.11 -13.25 -0.21
N LYS A 157 -3.38 -13.74 0.79
CA LYS A 157 -3.78 -13.63 2.21
C LYS A 157 -3.74 -12.17 2.70
N LEU A 158 -2.72 -11.40 2.30
CA LEU A 158 -2.64 -9.97 2.61
C LEU A 158 -3.82 -9.21 1.99
N TYR A 159 -4.14 -9.52 0.72
CA TYR A 159 -5.27 -8.93 0.02
C TYR A 159 -6.61 -9.23 0.70
N GLN A 160 -6.88 -10.48 1.05
CA GLN A 160 -8.08 -10.90 1.77
C GLN A 160 -8.25 -10.19 3.12
N ALA A 161 -7.14 -9.93 3.81
CA ALA A 161 -7.11 -9.23 5.08
C ALA A 161 -7.14 -7.69 4.91
N LYS A 162 -7.16 -7.18 3.68
CA LYS A 162 -7.02 -5.75 3.37
C LYS A 162 -5.80 -5.11 4.02
N TYR A 163 -4.69 -5.85 4.09
CA TYR A 163 -3.44 -5.33 4.62
C TYR A 163 -2.91 -4.22 3.70
N PRO A 164 -2.72 -2.98 4.18
CA PRO A 164 -2.37 -1.87 3.33
C PRO A 164 -0.89 -1.91 2.91
N ILE A 165 -0.66 -1.75 1.62
CA ILE A 165 0.66 -1.62 0.99
C ILE A 165 0.66 -0.29 0.23
N GLU A 166 1.72 0.51 0.37
CA GLU A 166 1.76 1.82 -0.29
C GLU A 166 2.16 1.71 -1.75
N GLU A 167 3.19 0.92 -2.01
CA GLU A 167 3.75 0.73 -3.34
C GLU A 167 4.28 -0.70 -3.45
N MET A 168 4.08 -1.33 -4.60
CA MET A 168 4.67 -2.62 -4.94
C MET A 168 5.14 -2.59 -6.38
N ARG A 169 6.43 -2.41 -6.59
CA ARG A 169 7.05 -2.32 -7.92
C ARG A 169 8.45 -2.89 -7.96
N VAL A 170 8.92 -3.18 -9.16
CA VAL A 170 10.31 -3.54 -9.40
C VAL A 170 11.22 -2.34 -9.14
N THR A 171 12.25 -2.54 -8.33
CA THR A 171 13.29 -1.53 -8.07
C THR A 171 14.07 -1.26 -9.34
N ALA A 172 14.14 0.01 -9.75
CA ALA A 172 14.88 0.41 -10.93
C ALA A 172 16.39 0.53 -10.65
N ARG A 173 17.20 0.25 -11.66
CA ARG A 173 18.67 0.35 -11.54
C ARG A 173 19.14 1.75 -11.10
N ALA A 174 18.47 2.80 -11.59
CA ALA A 174 18.81 4.18 -11.23
C ALA A 174 18.67 4.45 -9.71
N GLU A 175 17.81 3.70 -9.02
CA GLU A 175 17.60 3.87 -7.57
C GLU A 175 18.82 3.43 -6.75
N LEU A 176 19.67 2.53 -7.28
CA LEU A 176 20.88 2.08 -6.59
C LEU A 176 21.92 3.20 -6.39
N THR A 177 21.86 4.23 -7.21
CA THR A 177 22.80 5.38 -7.20
C THR A 177 22.09 6.70 -6.96
N ALA A 178 20.80 6.70 -6.76
CA ALA A 178 20.04 7.91 -6.45
C ALA A 178 20.44 8.48 -5.09
N ALA A 179 20.33 9.79 -4.95
CA ALA A 179 20.52 10.44 -3.66
C ALA A 179 19.50 9.90 -2.65
N PRO A 180 19.90 9.54 -1.42
CA PRO A 180 18.99 9.00 -0.42
C PRO A 180 17.97 10.06 0.01
N THR A 181 16.71 9.70 0.06
CA THR A 181 15.62 10.57 0.52
C THR A 181 15.03 10.11 1.87
N GLY A 182 15.31 8.87 2.26
CA GLY A 182 14.94 8.32 3.56
C GLY A 182 13.44 8.11 3.80
N ASP A 183 12.63 8.28 2.76
CA ASP A 183 11.17 8.26 2.84
C ASP A 183 10.51 7.17 1.99
N GLY A 184 11.28 6.24 1.43
CA GLY A 184 10.77 5.14 0.61
C GLY A 184 9.94 4.14 1.40
N ASN A 185 8.83 3.66 0.82
CA ASN A 185 7.96 2.63 1.41
C ASN A 185 7.59 1.53 0.40
N GLY A 186 8.42 1.33 -0.61
CA GLY A 186 8.18 0.37 -1.69
C GLY A 186 8.37 -1.07 -1.26
N THR A 187 7.32 -1.86 -1.33
CA THR A 187 7.37 -3.32 -1.16
C THR A 187 8.04 -3.94 -2.38
N ASN A 188 9.11 -4.68 -2.16
CA ASN A 188 9.89 -5.28 -3.25
C ASN A 188 10.59 -6.59 -2.82
N SER A 189 11.21 -7.29 -3.79
CA SER A 189 11.97 -8.50 -3.53
C SER A 189 13.37 -8.42 -4.16
N PHE A 190 13.48 -8.61 -5.48
CA PHE A 190 14.77 -8.68 -6.15
C PHE A 190 15.46 -7.32 -6.26
N VAL A 191 16.61 -7.20 -5.63
CA VAL A 191 17.53 -6.06 -5.75
C VAL A 191 18.96 -6.57 -5.79
N CYS A 192 19.61 -6.52 -6.96
CA CYS A 192 20.97 -7.01 -7.16
C CYS A 192 21.99 -5.99 -6.62
N ARG A 193 22.26 -6.09 -5.34
CA ARG A 193 23.24 -5.27 -4.64
C ARG A 193 23.88 -6.03 -3.49
N PRO A 194 25.09 -5.67 -3.05
CA PRO A 194 25.63 -6.18 -1.79
C PRO A 194 24.84 -5.61 -0.59
N VAL A 195 25.03 -6.22 0.56
CA VAL A 195 24.58 -5.64 1.84
C VAL A 195 25.27 -4.29 2.04
N ARG A 196 24.51 -3.29 2.55
CA ARG A 196 25.04 -1.93 2.78
C ARG A 196 26.34 -1.96 3.57
N GLY A 197 27.39 -1.36 3.02
CA GLY A 197 28.72 -1.28 3.64
C GLY A 197 29.50 -2.61 3.66
N GLN A 198 29.09 -3.63 2.89
CA GLN A 198 29.74 -4.94 2.81
C GLN A 198 29.97 -5.36 1.35
N THR A 199 30.72 -6.45 1.16
CA THR A 199 30.99 -7.02 -0.17
C THR A 199 30.14 -8.26 -0.48
N ASN A 200 29.55 -8.89 0.52
CA ASN A 200 28.66 -10.05 0.35
C ASN A 200 27.29 -9.62 -0.19
N TRP A 201 26.70 -10.48 -1.02
CA TRP A 201 25.39 -10.25 -1.60
C TRP A 201 24.27 -10.20 -0.54
N SER A 202 23.33 -9.28 -0.71
CA SER A 202 22.08 -9.27 0.02
C SER A 202 21.21 -10.48 -0.38
N ALA A 203 20.36 -10.99 0.52
CA ALA A 203 19.36 -12.02 0.22
C ALA A 203 18.44 -11.59 -0.93
N HIS A 204 18.16 -10.30 -1.06
CA HIS A 204 17.42 -9.71 -2.17
C HIS A 204 18.08 -9.94 -3.53
N ALA A 205 19.42 -10.02 -3.58
CA ALA A 205 20.12 -10.24 -4.84
C ALA A 205 19.84 -11.61 -5.48
N SER A 206 19.29 -12.54 -4.71
CA SER A 206 18.85 -13.86 -5.18
C SER A 206 17.33 -13.94 -5.41
N GLY A 207 16.57 -12.87 -5.14
CA GLY A 207 15.10 -12.89 -5.22
C GLY A 207 14.44 -13.81 -4.18
N LEU A 208 15.07 -14.01 -3.02
CA LEU A 208 14.66 -14.91 -1.94
C LEU A 208 14.32 -14.17 -0.65
N ALA A 209 14.16 -12.87 -0.73
CA ALA A 209 13.70 -12.00 0.35
C ALA A 209 12.63 -11.05 -0.16
N VAL A 210 11.77 -10.58 0.73
CA VAL A 210 10.76 -9.53 0.49
C VAL A 210 10.84 -8.53 1.62
N ASP A 211 10.92 -7.26 1.27
CA ASP A 211 10.68 -6.16 2.19
C ASP A 211 9.26 -5.64 2.01
N LEU A 212 8.50 -5.62 3.08
CA LEU A 212 7.09 -5.19 3.10
C LEU A 212 6.95 -3.86 3.83
N ASN A 213 6.50 -2.81 3.12
CA ASN A 213 6.34 -1.46 3.64
C ASN A 213 7.55 -0.99 4.48
N PRO A 214 8.73 -0.79 3.90
CA PRO A 214 9.97 -0.49 4.61
C PRO A 214 9.88 0.68 5.59
N PHE A 215 9.21 1.75 5.23
CA PHE A 215 9.05 2.90 6.13
C PHE A 215 8.19 2.59 7.36
N CYS A 216 7.15 1.78 7.19
CA CYS A 216 6.29 1.34 8.30
C CYS A 216 6.97 0.27 9.15
N ASN A 217 8.03 -0.37 8.65
CA ASN A 217 8.73 -1.49 9.25
C ASN A 217 10.24 -1.33 9.12
N PRO A 218 10.83 -0.31 9.77
CA PRO A 218 12.23 0.02 9.54
C PRO A 218 13.20 -1.05 10.02
N TYR A 219 14.35 -1.14 9.32
CA TYR A 219 15.55 -1.79 9.81
C TYR A 219 16.19 -0.95 10.92
N ARG A 220 16.74 -1.61 11.94
CA ARG A 220 17.51 -0.97 13.02
C ARG A 220 18.76 -1.75 13.38
N LYS A 221 19.90 -1.03 13.47
CA LYS A 221 21.16 -1.55 14.02
C LYS A 221 21.88 -0.44 14.78
N GLY A 222 21.83 -0.47 16.12
CA GLY A 222 22.29 0.66 16.93
C GLY A 222 21.50 1.93 16.58
N GLU A 223 22.22 2.99 16.21
CA GLU A 223 21.62 4.27 15.79
C GLU A 223 21.18 4.29 14.31
N LEU A 224 21.58 3.29 13.51
CA LEU A 224 21.17 3.20 12.12
C LEU A 224 19.71 2.78 12.03
N VAL A 225 18.90 3.61 11.36
CA VAL A 225 17.49 3.37 11.00
C VAL A 225 17.33 3.49 9.51
N LEU A 226 16.70 2.51 8.87
CA LEU A 226 16.42 2.53 7.43
C LEU A 226 14.96 2.14 7.16
N PRO A 227 14.23 2.94 6.38
CA PRO A 227 14.60 4.25 5.77
C PRO A 227 14.93 5.30 6.84
N GLU A 228 15.78 6.25 6.51
CA GLU A 228 16.41 7.17 7.44
C GLU A 228 15.43 8.09 8.18
N LEU A 229 14.25 8.35 7.61
CA LEU A 229 13.19 9.17 8.22
C LEU A 229 12.14 8.34 8.99
N ALA A 230 12.34 7.03 9.16
CA ALA A 230 11.31 6.13 9.70
C ALA A 230 11.38 5.94 11.24
N SER A 231 12.11 6.79 11.98
CA SER A 231 12.36 6.62 13.40
C SER A 231 11.09 6.53 14.27
N ALA A 232 9.99 7.23 13.91
CA ALA A 232 8.71 7.15 14.62
C ALA A 232 8.08 5.74 14.57
N TYR A 233 8.42 4.93 13.57
CA TYR A 233 7.93 3.57 13.40
C TYR A 233 8.71 2.52 14.20
N LEU A 234 9.76 2.91 14.91
CA LEU A 234 10.41 2.07 15.92
C LEU A 234 9.55 1.90 17.18
N ASP A 235 8.64 2.84 17.45
CA ASP A 235 7.62 2.67 18.50
C ASP A 235 6.55 1.67 18.04
N ARG A 236 6.74 0.39 18.42
CA ARG A 236 5.82 -0.70 18.09
C ARG A 236 4.62 -0.82 19.03
N LYS A 237 4.54 0.01 20.09
CA LYS A 237 3.39 0.10 20.99
C LYS A 237 2.22 0.84 20.32
N SER A 238 2.53 1.88 19.56
CA SER A 238 1.56 2.65 18.77
C SER A 238 1.28 1.92 17.45
N ALA A 239 0.11 1.28 17.36
CA ALA A 239 -0.31 0.61 16.12
C ALA A 239 -0.60 1.61 15.01
N ARG A 240 0.05 1.45 13.86
CA ARG A 240 -0.21 2.22 12.65
C ARG A 240 -0.47 1.26 11.47
N PRO A 241 -1.27 1.68 10.47
CA PRO A 241 -1.48 0.88 9.27
C PRO A 241 -0.15 0.50 8.59
N GLY A 242 -0.08 -0.68 7.99
CA GLY A 242 1.10 -1.17 7.28
C GLY A 242 2.26 -1.68 8.16
N MET A 243 2.15 -1.58 9.48
CA MET A 243 3.10 -2.20 10.42
C MET A 243 2.92 -3.73 10.46
N ILE A 244 4.04 -4.46 10.50
CA ILE A 244 4.08 -5.90 10.74
C ILE A 244 4.28 -6.14 12.24
N ARG A 245 3.49 -7.04 12.80
CA ARG A 245 3.57 -7.44 14.21
C ARG A 245 3.62 -8.96 14.34
N ALA A 246 4.24 -9.43 15.43
CA ALA A 246 4.22 -10.85 15.75
C ALA A 246 2.77 -11.36 15.85
N GLY A 247 2.47 -12.43 15.14
CA GLY A 247 1.15 -13.04 15.06
C GLY A 247 0.13 -12.31 14.19
N ASP A 248 0.49 -11.28 13.42
CA ASP A 248 -0.42 -10.66 12.46
C ASP A 248 -0.54 -11.45 11.14
N VAL A 249 -1.34 -10.95 10.20
CA VAL A 249 -1.55 -11.62 8.92
C VAL A 249 -0.28 -11.69 8.09
N ALA A 250 0.57 -10.65 8.11
CA ALA A 250 1.78 -10.61 7.30
C ALA A 250 2.80 -11.64 7.82
N GLU A 251 3.11 -11.60 9.11
CA GLU A 251 4.03 -12.56 9.72
C GLU A 251 3.55 -13.99 9.53
N ARG A 252 2.27 -14.29 9.84
CA ARG A 252 1.72 -15.64 9.64
C ARG A 252 1.72 -16.09 8.20
N ALA A 253 1.47 -15.21 7.23
CA ALA A 253 1.43 -15.58 5.83
C ALA A 253 2.80 -16.01 5.30
N PHE A 254 3.86 -15.29 5.66
CA PHE A 254 5.23 -15.63 5.28
C PHE A 254 5.77 -16.84 6.06
N THR A 255 5.51 -16.93 7.37
CA THR A 255 5.91 -18.08 8.19
C THR A 255 5.26 -19.38 7.70
N ALA A 256 4.01 -19.34 7.23
CA ALA A 256 3.31 -20.50 6.69
C ALA A 256 3.97 -21.11 5.42
N ILE A 257 4.79 -20.33 4.72
CA ILE A 257 5.60 -20.82 3.58
C ILE A 257 7.06 -21.11 3.98
N GLY A 258 7.37 -21.13 5.29
CA GLY A 258 8.70 -21.45 5.82
C GLY A 258 9.68 -20.27 5.80
N TRP A 259 9.23 -19.03 5.64
CA TRP A 259 10.10 -17.87 5.66
C TRP A 259 10.28 -17.32 7.07
N THR A 260 11.45 -16.78 7.32
CA THR A 260 11.81 -16.12 8.59
C THR A 260 11.53 -14.63 8.52
N TRP A 261 10.99 -14.06 9.59
CA TRP A 261 10.82 -12.63 9.73
C TRP A 261 11.99 -11.99 10.51
N GLY A 262 12.63 -10.98 9.93
CA GLY A 262 13.74 -10.26 10.56
C GLY A 262 13.35 -9.43 11.79
N GLY A 263 12.04 -9.21 12.00
CA GLY A 263 11.53 -8.58 13.23
C GLY A 263 11.77 -9.41 14.49
N THR A 264 12.06 -10.71 14.37
CA THR A 264 12.41 -11.59 15.50
C THR A 264 13.90 -11.55 15.84
N TRP A 265 14.73 -10.92 15.01
CA TRP A 265 16.17 -10.84 15.24
C TRP A 265 16.48 -9.80 16.34
N ARG A 266 17.58 -10.01 17.07
CA ARG A 266 17.99 -9.10 18.13
C ARG A 266 18.81 -7.92 17.63
N SER A 267 19.79 -8.19 16.74
CA SER A 267 20.66 -7.19 16.13
C SER A 267 21.32 -7.75 14.87
N PRO A 268 21.09 -7.17 13.71
CA PRO A 268 20.10 -6.11 13.47
C PRO A 268 18.67 -6.59 13.75
N GLN A 269 17.72 -5.67 13.97
CA GLN A 269 16.30 -5.95 13.87
C GLN A 269 15.81 -5.41 12.52
N ASP A 270 15.21 -6.26 11.69
CA ASP A 270 14.76 -5.91 10.35
C ASP A 270 13.26 -6.17 10.20
N LEU A 271 12.49 -5.13 10.54
CA LEU A 271 11.04 -5.28 10.67
C LEU A 271 10.33 -5.45 9.32
N MET A 272 10.93 -4.97 8.20
CA MET A 272 10.35 -5.12 6.86
C MET A 272 10.62 -6.50 6.25
N HIS A 273 11.69 -7.16 6.68
CA HIS A 273 12.36 -8.24 5.96
C HIS A 273 11.78 -9.61 6.24
N PHE A 274 11.41 -10.30 5.18
CA PHE A 274 11.10 -11.74 5.18
C PHE A 274 12.06 -12.46 4.24
N SER A 275 12.57 -13.62 4.63
CA SER A 275 13.57 -14.34 3.85
C SER A 275 13.35 -15.85 3.88
N ALA A 276 13.53 -16.49 2.71
CA ALA A 276 13.55 -17.95 2.57
C ALA A 276 14.84 -18.58 3.12
N THR A 277 15.89 -17.78 3.36
CA THR A 277 17.23 -18.23 3.78
C THR A 277 17.47 -18.00 5.25
N GLY A 278 16.62 -17.26 5.94
CA GLY A 278 16.77 -16.94 7.36
C GLY A 278 17.75 -15.78 7.65
N SER A 279 18.20 -15.07 6.61
CA SER A 279 19.17 -13.95 6.69
C SER A 279 18.77 -12.82 5.78
#